data_dbe39c6bca0dad4ff35fa0257474aeaa
#
_entry.id   dbe39c6bca0dad4ff35fa0257474aeaa
#
_cell.length_a   1.000
_cell.length_b   1.000
_cell.length_c   1.000
_cell.angle_alpha   90.00
_cell.angle_beta   90.00
_cell.angle_gamma   90.00
#
_symmetry.space_group_name_H-M   'P 1'
#
loop_
_entity.id
_entity.type
_entity.pdbx_description
1 polymer ?
#
loop_
_entity_poly.entity_id
_entity_poly.type
_entity_poly.pdbx_seq_one_letter_code
_entity_poly.pdbx_strand_id
1 'polypeptide(L)'
;DVLGSRGLGDVYKRQILAFVIPAKPRLDVGKYIEHIRHTIAGFPVVESGSIVLTNEQIAKLKEVESASDRVISPLQSLEDNLHGAVNYLILPLFAFVNAGVVFSGGGELVGSVGMAVAAGLLFGKFAGIYFFTWLAIKIKLTPMPPGMTWKNLSGIALLGGIGFTVSLFIANLSFGANYPVLLNQAKFGVLSGTILSGLLGYIVLRIVLPVRKRK
;
A
#
# COMPACT_ATOMS: atom_id res chain seq x y z
N ASP A 1 23.10 10.26 22.65
CA ASP A 1 21.75 10.34 23.31
C ASP A 1 20.72 11.22 22.63
N VAL A 2 21.02 11.81 21.47
CA VAL A 2 20.07 12.65 20.72
C VAL A 2 19.07 11.79 19.90
N LEU A 3 19.34 10.52 19.64
CA LEU A 3 18.49 9.61 18.90
C LEU A 3 17.34 9.01 19.74
N GLY A 4 17.50 8.90 21.06
CA GLY A 4 16.49 8.31 21.95
C GLY A 4 15.29 9.25 22.19
N SER A 5 15.53 10.55 22.37
CA SER A 5 14.47 11.50 22.74
C SER A 5 13.61 11.97 21.55
N ARG A 6 14.19 12.08 20.35
CA ARG A 6 13.41 12.45 19.14
C ARG A 6 12.55 11.30 18.63
N GLY A 7 13.04 10.06 18.68
CA GLY A 7 12.28 8.89 18.23
C GLY A 7 11.07 8.57 19.11
N LEU A 8 11.21 8.67 20.43
CA LEU A 8 10.11 8.44 21.37
C LEU A 8 8.99 9.48 21.22
N GLY A 9 9.35 10.76 21.10
CA GLY A 9 8.35 11.84 20.92
C GLY A 9 7.49 11.65 19.68
N ASP A 10 8.04 11.19 18.57
CA ASP A 10 7.30 10.96 17.34
C ASP A 10 6.39 9.72 17.40
N VAL A 11 6.78 8.68 18.14
CA VAL A 11 5.93 7.50 18.38
C VAL A 11 4.72 7.89 19.21
N TYR A 12 4.91 8.64 20.30
CA TYR A 12 3.79 9.08 21.14
C TYR A 12 2.84 10.04 20.41
N LYS A 13 3.36 10.96 19.59
CA LYS A 13 2.52 11.85 18.77
C LYS A 13 1.61 11.05 17.82
N ARG A 14 2.14 10.02 17.16
CA ARG A 14 1.35 9.14 16.27
C ARG A 14 0.30 8.34 17.03
N GLN A 15 0.64 7.85 18.22
CA GLN A 15 -0.32 7.12 19.07
C GLN A 15 -1.45 8.05 19.53
N ILE A 16 -1.15 9.26 19.98
CA ILE A 16 -2.18 10.25 20.39
C ILE A 16 -3.09 10.58 19.20
N LEU A 17 -2.52 10.83 18.01
CA LEU A 17 -3.30 11.07 16.79
C LEU A 17 -4.22 9.90 16.47
N ALA A 18 -3.73 8.65 16.60
CA ALA A 18 -4.53 7.45 16.34
C ALA A 18 -5.72 7.29 17.31
N PHE A 19 -5.59 7.74 18.55
CA PHE A 19 -6.68 7.75 19.52
C PHE A 19 -7.68 8.90 19.32
N VAL A 20 -7.23 10.03 18.77
CA VAL A 20 -8.07 11.22 18.55
C VAL A 20 -8.95 11.07 17.30
N ILE A 21 -8.47 10.35 16.28
CA ILE A 21 -9.23 10.15 15.04
C ILE A 21 -10.26 9.04 15.23
N PRO A 22 -11.58 9.35 15.20
CA PRO A 22 -12.60 8.33 15.37
C PRO A 22 -12.63 7.37 14.18
N ALA A 23 -12.45 6.07 14.48
CA ALA A 23 -12.50 5.01 13.49
C ALA A 23 -13.95 4.54 13.19
N LYS A 24 -14.92 4.92 14.04
CA LYS A 24 -16.31 4.53 13.87
C LYS A 24 -17.04 5.47 12.93
N PRO A 25 -17.85 4.98 11.99
CA PRO A 25 -18.73 5.81 11.16
C PRO A 25 -19.74 6.55 12.06
N ARG A 26 -20.16 7.73 11.62
CA ARG A 26 -21.15 8.54 12.33
C ARG A 26 -22.59 8.05 12.15
N LEU A 27 -22.85 7.31 11.06
CA LEU A 27 -24.14 6.75 10.74
C LEU A 27 -24.02 5.23 10.56
N ASP A 28 -24.98 4.47 11.11
CA ASP A 28 -25.07 3.03 10.90
C ASP A 28 -25.49 2.72 9.45
N VAL A 29 -24.90 1.67 8.87
CA VAL A 29 -25.16 1.26 7.49
C VAL A 29 -26.65 0.93 7.27
N GLY A 30 -27.34 0.35 8.25
CA GLY A 30 -28.77 0.03 8.16
C GLY A 30 -29.61 1.31 7.99
N LYS A 31 -29.37 2.31 8.84
CA LYS A 31 -30.05 3.62 8.77
C LYS A 31 -29.72 4.37 7.47
N TYR A 32 -28.50 4.21 6.98
CA TYR A 32 -28.07 4.78 5.69
C TYR A 32 -28.86 4.19 4.52
N ILE A 33 -29.01 2.86 4.46
CA ILE A 33 -29.76 2.19 3.40
C ILE A 33 -31.24 2.61 3.42
N GLU A 34 -31.82 2.72 4.61
CA GLU A 34 -33.19 3.19 4.77
C GLU A 34 -33.37 4.64 4.30
N HIS A 35 -32.43 5.51 4.68
CA HIS A 35 -32.42 6.90 4.26
C HIS A 35 -32.30 7.05 2.75
N ILE A 36 -31.35 6.32 2.11
CA ILE A 36 -31.20 6.31 0.65
C ILE A 36 -32.48 5.82 -0.04
N ARG A 37 -33.06 4.72 0.45
CA ARG A 37 -34.29 4.19 -0.13
C ARG A 37 -35.41 5.22 -0.11
N HIS A 38 -35.56 5.94 1.00
CA HIS A 38 -36.55 6.99 1.15
C HIS A 38 -36.27 8.18 0.21
N THR A 39 -35.01 8.61 0.12
CA THR A 39 -34.60 9.73 -0.73
C THR A 39 -34.77 9.41 -2.22
N ILE A 40 -34.46 8.17 -2.64
CA ILE A 40 -34.63 7.69 -4.01
C ILE A 40 -36.13 7.55 -4.36
N ALA A 41 -36.95 7.04 -3.41
CA ALA A 41 -38.38 6.92 -3.62
C ALA A 41 -39.07 8.29 -3.84
N GLY A 42 -38.54 9.35 -3.23
CA GLY A 42 -38.98 10.72 -3.39
C GLY A 42 -38.23 11.51 -4.47
N PHE A 43 -37.44 10.84 -5.34
CA PHE A 43 -36.67 11.55 -6.37
C PHE A 43 -37.60 12.00 -7.52
N PRO A 44 -37.63 13.30 -7.86
CA PRO A 44 -38.49 13.80 -8.91
C PRO A 44 -38.05 13.26 -10.28
N VAL A 45 -38.91 12.44 -10.90
CA VAL A 45 -38.71 11.90 -12.25
C VAL A 45 -39.09 12.97 -13.24
N VAL A 46 -38.15 13.47 -14.01
CA VAL A 46 -38.40 14.41 -15.11
C VAL A 46 -38.41 13.63 -16.41
N GLU A 47 -39.35 13.99 -17.29
CA GLU A 47 -39.44 13.41 -18.63
C GLU A 47 -38.12 13.50 -19.40
N SER A 48 -37.81 12.40 -20.10
CA SER A 48 -36.60 12.18 -20.85
C SER A 48 -36.30 13.30 -21.84
N GLY A 49 -35.33 14.17 -21.56
CA GLY A 49 -34.89 15.21 -22.50
C GLY A 49 -34.09 16.37 -21.87
N SER A 50 -34.15 16.58 -20.60
CA SER A 50 -33.38 17.67 -19.96
C SER A 50 -31.97 17.21 -19.60
N ILE A 51 -30.98 17.87 -20.21
CA ILE A 51 -29.54 17.64 -19.91
C ILE A 51 -29.12 18.27 -18.55
N VAL A 52 -29.95 19.19 -18.02
CA VAL A 52 -29.67 19.94 -16.81
C VAL A 52 -30.59 19.49 -15.68
N LEU A 53 -29.98 19.14 -14.54
CA LEU A 53 -30.72 18.77 -13.34
C LEU A 53 -31.46 19.99 -12.75
N THR A 54 -32.64 19.76 -12.23
CA THR A 54 -33.40 20.79 -11.50
C THR A 54 -32.77 21.03 -10.12
N ASN A 55 -33.02 22.20 -9.55
CA ASN A 55 -32.53 22.53 -8.20
C ASN A 55 -33.01 21.52 -7.15
N GLU A 56 -34.19 20.96 -7.31
CA GLU A 56 -34.74 19.94 -6.41
C GLU A 56 -33.99 18.60 -6.54
N GLN A 57 -33.66 18.19 -7.76
CA GLN A 57 -32.81 17.00 -7.99
C GLN A 57 -31.40 17.18 -7.42
N ILE A 58 -30.84 18.38 -7.60
CA ILE A 58 -29.50 18.69 -7.01
C ILE A 58 -29.56 18.65 -5.50
N ALA A 59 -30.65 19.17 -4.87
CA ALA A 59 -30.80 19.11 -3.42
C ALA A 59 -30.86 17.65 -2.91
N LYS A 60 -31.62 16.79 -3.60
CA LYS A 60 -31.70 15.35 -3.24
C LYS A 60 -30.37 14.62 -3.43
N LEU A 61 -29.63 14.92 -4.50
CA LEU A 61 -28.29 14.35 -4.70
C LEU A 61 -27.32 14.78 -3.60
N LYS A 62 -27.34 16.05 -3.19
CA LYS A 62 -26.53 16.54 -2.05
C LYS A 62 -26.92 15.90 -0.73
N GLU A 63 -28.20 15.59 -0.53
CA GLU A 63 -28.67 14.87 0.65
C GLU A 63 -28.08 13.46 0.71
N VAL A 64 -28.09 12.72 -0.42
CA VAL A 64 -27.44 11.40 -0.54
C VAL A 64 -25.94 11.48 -0.33
N GLU A 65 -25.25 12.45 -0.92
CA GLU A 65 -23.82 12.70 -0.75
C GLU A 65 -23.48 12.94 0.71
N SER A 66 -24.19 13.84 1.39
CA SER A 66 -23.97 14.14 2.80
C SER A 66 -24.24 12.94 3.73
N ALA A 67 -25.20 12.10 3.38
CA ALA A 67 -25.47 10.86 4.11
C ALA A 67 -24.33 9.84 3.90
N SER A 68 -23.79 9.75 2.68
CA SER A 68 -22.63 8.89 2.36
C SER A 68 -21.39 9.28 3.15
N ASP A 69 -21.11 10.56 3.26
CA ASP A 69 -19.97 11.08 4.05
C ASP A 69 -20.08 10.76 5.54
N ARG A 70 -21.30 10.57 6.06
CA ARG A 70 -21.50 10.19 7.47
C ARG A 70 -21.33 8.70 7.73
N VAL A 71 -21.48 7.86 6.71
CA VAL A 71 -21.25 6.40 6.81
C VAL A 71 -19.77 6.08 6.69
N ILE A 72 -19.01 6.85 5.91
CA ILE A 72 -17.56 6.73 5.82
C ILE A 72 -16.95 7.19 7.13
N SER A 73 -16.09 6.37 7.75
CA SER A 73 -15.41 6.78 8.98
C SER A 73 -14.47 7.94 8.68
N PRO A 74 -14.30 8.91 9.60
CA PRO A 74 -13.34 10.02 9.43
C PRO A 74 -11.91 9.53 9.14
N LEU A 75 -11.53 8.37 9.69
CA LEU A 75 -10.25 7.74 9.42
C LEU A 75 -10.13 7.32 7.94
N GLN A 76 -11.15 6.69 7.39
CA GLN A 76 -11.17 6.25 5.99
C GLN A 76 -11.19 7.44 5.02
N SER A 77 -11.99 8.46 5.32
CA SER A 77 -12.01 9.70 4.52
C SER A 77 -10.64 10.40 4.51
N LEU A 78 -9.93 10.39 5.64
CA LEU A 78 -8.57 10.93 5.73
C LEU A 78 -7.59 10.09 4.89
N GLU A 79 -7.68 8.76 4.97
CA GLU A 79 -6.86 7.84 4.17
C GLU A 79 -7.07 8.09 2.67
N ASP A 80 -8.32 8.15 2.21
CA ASP A 80 -8.66 8.36 0.80
C ASP A 80 -8.13 9.72 0.29
N ASN A 81 -8.29 10.79 1.07
CA ASN A 81 -7.79 12.12 0.72
C ASN A 81 -6.27 12.19 0.68
N LEU A 82 -5.58 11.49 1.58
CA LEU A 82 -4.11 11.48 1.63
C LEU A 82 -3.49 10.52 0.60
N HIS A 83 -4.24 9.50 0.16
CA HIS A 83 -3.74 8.47 -0.74
C HIS A 83 -3.13 9.04 -2.03
N GLY A 84 -3.76 10.03 -2.63
CA GLY A 84 -3.24 10.71 -3.82
C GLY A 84 -1.92 11.43 -3.53
N ALA A 85 -1.88 12.28 -2.51
CA ALA A 85 -0.68 13.02 -2.14
C ALA A 85 0.48 12.09 -1.73
N VAL A 86 0.18 11.02 -0.98
CA VAL A 86 1.19 10.05 -0.56
C VAL A 86 1.77 9.32 -1.76
N ASN A 87 0.94 8.80 -2.66
CA ASN A 87 1.41 7.94 -3.75
C ASN A 87 2.08 8.72 -4.88
N TYR A 88 1.60 9.92 -5.21
CA TYR A 88 2.10 10.68 -6.36
C TYR A 88 3.13 11.75 -6.00
N LEU A 89 3.21 12.18 -4.75
CA LEU A 89 4.17 13.20 -4.32
C LEU A 89 5.15 12.66 -3.28
N ILE A 90 4.65 12.17 -2.15
CA ILE A 90 5.51 11.84 -1.01
C ILE A 90 6.38 10.62 -1.30
N LEU A 91 5.81 9.52 -1.83
CA LEU A 91 6.57 8.31 -2.12
C LEU A 91 7.62 8.51 -3.22
N PRO A 92 7.34 9.17 -4.36
CA PRO A 92 8.37 9.46 -5.35
C PRO A 92 9.47 10.38 -4.82
N LEU A 93 9.12 11.43 -4.06
CA LEU A 93 10.10 12.33 -3.45
C LEU A 93 10.97 11.60 -2.42
N PHE A 94 10.36 10.79 -1.57
CA PHE A 94 11.07 9.95 -0.62
C PHE A 94 12.02 8.97 -1.33
N ALA A 95 11.55 8.34 -2.41
CA ALA A 95 12.35 7.45 -3.22
C ALA A 95 13.55 8.18 -3.83
N PHE A 96 13.33 9.34 -4.42
CA PHE A 96 14.38 10.16 -5.02
C PHE A 96 15.45 10.56 -4.01
N VAL A 97 15.04 11.07 -2.84
CA VAL A 97 15.98 11.52 -1.79
C VAL A 97 16.79 10.36 -1.20
N ASN A 98 16.15 9.18 -1.03
CA ASN A 98 16.79 8.05 -0.35
C ASN A 98 17.54 7.09 -1.28
N ALA A 99 17.21 7.06 -2.58
CA ALA A 99 17.79 6.14 -3.55
C ALA A 99 19.22 6.50 -3.96
N GLY A 100 19.72 7.68 -3.60
CA GLY A 100 21.06 8.13 -3.99
C GLY A 100 22.13 7.10 -3.62
N VAL A 101 22.64 6.38 -4.64
CA VAL A 101 23.79 5.49 -4.54
C VAL A 101 25.02 6.25 -5.03
N VAL A 102 26.04 6.34 -4.20
CA VAL A 102 27.28 7.01 -4.57
C VAL A 102 28.16 6.02 -5.32
N PHE A 103 28.39 6.28 -6.61
CA PHE A 103 29.26 5.46 -7.45
C PHE A 103 30.73 5.90 -7.39
N SER A 104 31.11 6.80 -6.47
CA SER A 104 32.48 7.34 -6.37
C SER A 104 33.43 6.33 -5.75
N GLY A 105 34.34 5.82 -6.58
CA GLY A 105 35.70 5.43 -6.24
C GLY A 105 35.94 4.42 -5.12
N GLY A 106 36.16 3.16 -5.48
CA GLY A 106 36.95 2.21 -4.68
C GLY A 106 36.24 1.43 -3.58
N GLY A 107 34.97 1.68 -3.30
CA GLY A 107 34.19 0.83 -2.41
C GLY A 107 33.48 -0.26 -3.21
N GLU A 108 33.52 -1.51 -2.74
CA GLU A 108 32.76 -2.60 -3.32
C GLU A 108 31.25 -2.28 -3.24
N LEU A 109 30.65 -1.89 -4.35
CA LEU A 109 29.19 -1.68 -4.47
C LEU A 109 28.44 -2.99 -4.15
N VAL A 110 29.03 -4.11 -4.54
CA VAL A 110 28.51 -5.46 -4.34
C VAL A 110 29.28 -6.09 -3.15
N GLY A 111 29.06 -5.55 -1.96
CA GLY A 111 29.62 -6.14 -0.73
C GLY A 111 28.70 -7.20 -0.12
N SER A 112 29.18 -7.85 0.91
CA SER A 112 28.45 -8.90 1.64
C SER A 112 27.07 -8.42 2.13
N VAL A 113 26.98 -7.18 2.61
CA VAL A 113 25.72 -6.57 3.07
C VAL A 113 24.73 -6.38 1.89
N GLY A 114 25.22 -5.88 0.75
CA GLY A 114 24.37 -5.72 -0.44
C GLY A 114 23.78 -7.04 -0.94
N MET A 115 24.63 -8.07 -1.02
CA MET A 115 24.17 -9.41 -1.39
C MET A 115 23.19 -10.01 -0.39
N ALA A 116 23.46 -9.88 0.91
CA ALA A 116 22.57 -10.36 1.96
C ALA A 116 21.20 -9.67 1.91
N VAL A 117 21.17 -8.36 1.70
CA VAL A 117 19.93 -7.58 1.56
C VAL A 117 19.15 -8.00 0.29
N ALA A 118 19.82 -8.12 -0.85
CA ALA A 118 19.18 -8.56 -2.10
C ALA A 118 18.62 -10.00 -1.97
N ALA A 119 19.38 -10.91 -1.39
CA ALA A 119 18.95 -12.28 -1.12
C ALA A 119 17.77 -12.33 -0.12
N GLY A 120 17.81 -11.53 0.94
CA GLY A 120 16.72 -11.42 1.90
C GLY A 120 15.43 -10.90 1.29
N LEU A 121 15.50 -9.92 0.38
CA LEU A 121 14.33 -9.41 -0.34
C LEU A 121 13.78 -10.44 -1.33
N LEU A 122 14.63 -11.12 -2.08
CA LEU A 122 14.21 -12.07 -3.10
C LEU A 122 13.74 -13.40 -2.49
N PHE A 123 14.60 -14.04 -1.71
CA PHE A 123 14.33 -15.38 -1.18
C PHE A 123 13.63 -15.36 0.17
N GLY A 124 14.02 -14.45 1.07
CA GLY A 124 13.45 -14.36 2.41
C GLY A 124 11.97 -13.98 2.37
N LYS A 125 11.62 -12.93 1.65
CA LYS A 125 10.21 -12.53 1.50
C LYS A 125 9.40 -13.54 0.69
N PHE A 126 9.96 -14.08 -0.40
CA PHE A 126 9.30 -15.13 -1.16
C PHE A 126 8.96 -16.34 -0.30
N ALA A 127 9.96 -16.89 0.39
CA ALA A 127 9.78 -18.04 1.26
C ALA A 127 8.81 -17.75 2.41
N GLY A 128 8.94 -16.59 3.05
CA GLY A 128 8.05 -16.16 4.13
C GLY A 128 6.60 -16.06 3.66
N ILE A 129 6.32 -15.27 2.63
CA ILE A 129 4.94 -15.09 2.13
C ILE A 129 4.34 -16.41 1.66
N TYR A 130 5.10 -17.18 0.87
CA TYR A 130 4.60 -18.45 0.34
C TYR A 130 4.34 -19.48 1.44
N PHE A 131 5.30 -19.66 2.36
CA PHE A 131 5.20 -20.63 3.45
C PHE A 131 4.07 -20.29 4.42
N PHE A 132 3.98 -19.06 4.89
CA PHE A 132 2.93 -18.70 5.85
C PHE A 132 1.53 -18.71 5.22
N THR A 133 1.40 -18.34 3.95
CA THR A 133 0.12 -18.46 3.25
C THR A 133 -0.26 -19.93 3.04
N TRP A 134 0.70 -20.78 2.65
CA TRP A 134 0.47 -22.22 2.52
C TRP A 134 0.07 -22.83 3.87
N LEU A 135 0.76 -22.47 4.95
CA LEU A 135 0.45 -22.94 6.29
C LEU A 135 -0.97 -22.54 6.72
N ALA A 136 -1.34 -21.27 6.55
CA ALA A 136 -2.66 -20.74 6.90
C ALA A 136 -3.79 -21.47 6.16
N ILE A 137 -3.61 -21.78 4.89
CA ILE A 137 -4.59 -22.56 4.13
C ILE A 137 -4.62 -24.01 4.59
N LYS A 138 -3.45 -24.62 4.86
CA LYS A 138 -3.35 -26.02 5.30
C LYS A 138 -4.01 -26.26 6.67
N ILE A 139 -3.85 -25.35 7.60
CA ILE A 139 -4.52 -25.43 8.93
C ILE A 139 -5.99 -24.97 8.87
N LYS A 140 -6.52 -24.70 7.66
CA LYS A 140 -7.90 -24.26 7.42
C LYS A 140 -8.28 -22.95 8.13
N LEU A 141 -7.31 -22.09 8.42
CA LEU A 141 -7.54 -20.76 8.98
C LEU A 141 -8.27 -19.86 7.97
N THR A 142 -7.96 -20.03 6.69
CA THR A 142 -8.63 -19.32 5.60
C THR A 142 -8.77 -20.22 4.37
N PRO A 143 -9.87 -20.13 3.60
CA PRO A 143 -10.00 -20.83 2.34
C PRO A 143 -9.13 -20.15 1.27
N MET A 144 -8.70 -20.92 0.27
CA MET A 144 -8.03 -20.36 -0.89
C MET A 144 -9.02 -19.53 -1.71
N PRO A 145 -8.70 -18.29 -2.10
CA PRO A 145 -9.60 -17.45 -2.90
C PRO A 145 -9.98 -18.13 -4.23
N PRO A 146 -11.23 -17.98 -4.69
CA PRO A 146 -11.67 -18.58 -5.95
C PRO A 146 -10.83 -18.05 -7.13
N GLY A 147 -10.37 -18.95 -7.99
CA GLY A 147 -9.52 -18.61 -9.14
C GLY A 147 -8.02 -18.45 -8.84
N MET A 148 -7.60 -18.55 -7.57
CA MET A 148 -6.19 -18.55 -7.19
C MET A 148 -5.62 -19.98 -7.26
N THR A 149 -4.40 -20.10 -7.80
CA THR A 149 -3.64 -21.36 -7.82
C THR A 149 -2.32 -21.18 -7.06
N TRP A 150 -1.69 -22.28 -6.66
CA TRP A 150 -0.37 -22.25 -6.01
C TRP A 150 0.69 -21.59 -6.90
N LYS A 151 0.57 -21.73 -8.22
CA LYS A 151 1.45 -21.06 -9.19
C LYS A 151 1.23 -19.55 -9.22
N ASN A 152 -0.02 -19.08 -9.14
CA ASN A 152 -0.31 -17.65 -9.04
C ASN A 152 0.25 -17.08 -7.72
N LEU A 153 0.08 -17.82 -6.62
CA LEU A 153 0.60 -17.44 -5.32
C LEU A 153 2.13 -17.28 -5.34
N SER A 154 2.86 -18.16 -6.02
CA SER A 154 4.32 -18.03 -6.13
C SER A 154 4.75 -16.77 -6.87
N GLY A 155 4.04 -16.37 -7.93
CA GLY A 155 4.30 -15.12 -8.63
C GLY A 155 4.01 -13.88 -7.76
N ILE A 156 2.91 -13.91 -7.00
CA ILE A 156 2.56 -12.84 -6.06
C ILE A 156 3.58 -12.76 -4.93
N ALA A 157 4.02 -13.90 -4.39
CA ALA A 157 5.04 -13.95 -3.34
C ALA A 157 6.39 -13.39 -3.81
N LEU A 158 6.77 -13.62 -5.06
CA LEU A 158 7.94 -13.01 -5.69
C LEU A 158 7.77 -11.48 -5.79
N LEU A 159 6.62 -10.97 -6.26
CA LEU A 159 6.36 -9.53 -6.29
C LEU A 159 6.40 -8.90 -4.89
N GLY A 160 6.03 -9.64 -3.85
CA GLY A 160 6.15 -9.23 -2.46
C GLY A 160 7.60 -8.94 -2.02
N GLY A 161 8.60 -9.43 -2.78
CA GLY A 161 10.01 -9.08 -2.61
C GLY A 161 10.35 -7.62 -2.95
N ILE A 162 9.48 -6.90 -3.68
CA ILE A 162 9.62 -5.47 -3.89
C ILE A 162 9.51 -4.75 -2.55
N GLY A 163 10.64 -4.23 -2.07
CA GLY A 163 10.73 -3.65 -0.72
C GLY A 163 11.41 -2.30 -0.67
N PHE A 164 11.35 -1.54 -1.77
CA PHE A 164 12.13 -0.34 -2.00
C PHE A 164 12.10 0.68 -0.84
N THR A 165 10.93 1.23 -0.52
CA THR A 165 10.79 2.35 0.42
C THR A 165 11.15 1.98 1.86
N VAL A 166 10.55 0.92 2.39
CA VAL A 166 10.78 0.48 3.77
C VAL A 166 12.21 -0.04 3.95
N SER A 167 12.74 -0.78 2.96
CA SER A 167 14.10 -1.31 3.04
C SER A 167 15.16 -0.22 3.00
N LEU A 168 14.98 0.83 2.18
CA LEU A 168 15.87 2.00 2.19
C LEU A 168 15.80 2.77 3.51
N PHE A 169 14.61 2.92 4.05
CA PHE A 169 14.43 3.58 5.34
C PHE A 169 15.14 2.81 6.47
N ILE A 170 14.96 1.48 6.53
CA ILE A 170 15.66 0.63 7.51
C ILE A 170 17.17 0.69 7.30
N ALA A 171 17.66 0.65 6.07
CA ALA A 171 19.09 0.78 5.77
C ALA A 171 19.66 2.10 6.28
N ASN A 172 18.96 3.22 6.05
CA ASN A 172 19.36 4.53 6.55
C ASN A 172 19.37 4.59 8.09
N LEU A 173 18.38 3.97 8.76
CA LEU A 173 18.34 3.91 10.22
C LEU A 173 19.45 3.03 10.80
N SER A 174 19.76 1.90 10.14
CA SER A 174 20.72 0.92 10.64
C SER A 174 22.17 1.37 10.45
N PHE A 175 22.48 1.93 9.31
CA PHE A 175 23.85 2.29 8.95
C PHE A 175 24.12 3.80 9.04
N GLY A 176 23.14 4.65 8.69
CA GLY A 176 23.19 6.09 8.81
C GLY A 176 24.49 6.73 8.30
N ALA A 177 24.92 7.80 8.97
CA ALA A 177 26.17 8.48 8.67
C ALA A 177 27.43 7.75 9.22
N ASN A 178 27.25 6.81 10.15
CA ASN A 178 28.37 6.14 10.82
C ASN A 178 29.03 5.08 9.93
N TYR A 179 28.29 4.47 9.02
CA TYR A 179 28.77 3.39 8.15
C TYR A 179 28.40 3.65 6.67
N PRO A 180 28.95 4.70 6.03
CA PRO A 180 28.53 5.12 4.68
C PRO A 180 28.76 4.04 3.61
N VAL A 181 29.81 3.22 3.76
CA VAL A 181 30.09 2.13 2.82
C VAL A 181 29.03 1.04 2.91
N LEU A 182 28.67 0.61 4.13
CA LEU A 182 27.64 -0.41 4.36
C LEU A 182 26.27 0.10 3.94
N LEU A 183 25.97 1.38 4.19
CA LEU A 183 24.76 2.02 3.73
C LEU A 183 24.65 1.99 2.19
N ASN A 184 25.74 2.30 1.50
CA ASN A 184 25.77 2.30 0.04
C ASN A 184 25.60 0.89 -0.53
N GLN A 185 26.26 -0.11 0.06
CA GLN A 185 26.04 -1.52 -0.28
C GLN A 185 24.58 -1.96 -0.04
N ALA A 186 24.00 -1.60 1.11
CA ALA A 186 22.61 -1.91 1.42
C ALA A 186 21.64 -1.28 0.42
N LYS A 187 21.83 0.01 0.05
CA LYS A 187 21.02 0.69 -0.98
C LYS A 187 21.12 -0.03 -2.33
N PHE A 188 22.32 -0.40 -2.75
CA PHE A 188 22.53 -1.17 -3.97
C PHE A 188 21.82 -2.54 -3.92
N GLY A 189 21.91 -3.23 -2.77
CA GLY A 189 21.23 -4.50 -2.52
C GLY A 189 19.70 -4.36 -2.59
N VAL A 190 19.14 -3.29 -2.02
CA VAL A 190 17.70 -3.00 -2.09
C VAL A 190 17.26 -2.75 -3.53
N LEU A 191 17.98 -1.95 -4.30
CA LEU A 191 17.65 -1.65 -5.69
C LEU A 191 17.70 -2.90 -6.57
N SER A 192 18.81 -3.64 -6.51
CA SER A 192 19.00 -4.86 -7.30
C SER A 192 18.00 -5.95 -6.91
N GLY A 193 17.79 -6.19 -5.62
CA GLY A 193 16.80 -7.15 -5.11
C GLY A 193 15.37 -6.80 -5.53
N THR A 194 15.00 -5.53 -5.49
CA THR A 194 13.69 -5.04 -5.94
C THR A 194 13.46 -5.25 -7.43
N ILE A 195 14.45 -4.92 -8.26
CA ILE A 195 14.36 -5.11 -9.72
C ILE A 195 14.26 -6.59 -10.05
N LEU A 196 15.12 -7.42 -9.49
CA LEU A 196 15.10 -8.87 -9.72
C LEU A 196 13.78 -9.51 -9.29
N SER A 197 13.29 -9.13 -8.11
CA SER A 197 12.01 -9.62 -7.57
C SER A 197 10.83 -9.23 -8.46
N GLY A 198 10.81 -7.98 -8.92
CA GLY A 198 9.78 -7.48 -9.85
C GLY A 198 9.80 -8.20 -11.19
N LEU A 199 10.98 -8.38 -11.78
CA LEU A 199 11.13 -9.08 -13.06
C LEU A 199 10.73 -10.55 -12.97
N LEU A 200 11.23 -11.26 -11.95
CA LEU A 200 10.91 -12.68 -11.77
C LEU A 200 9.41 -12.87 -11.46
N GLY A 201 8.85 -12.06 -10.60
CA GLY A 201 7.42 -12.10 -10.28
C GLY A 201 6.54 -11.82 -11.52
N TYR A 202 6.91 -10.81 -12.32
CA TYR A 202 6.23 -10.52 -13.58
C TYR A 202 6.30 -11.69 -14.58
N ILE A 203 7.49 -12.27 -14.78
CA ILE A 203 7.67 -13.42 -15.70
C ILE A 203 6.82 -14.60 -15.24
N VAL A 204 6.88 -14.96 -13.96
CA VAL A 204 6.09 -16.09 -13.42
C VAL A 204 4.59 -15.84 -13.61
N LEU A 205 4.09 -14.65 -13.28
CA LEU A 205 2.68 -14.34 -13.45
C LEU A 205 2.26 -14.33 -14.93
N ARG A 206 3.09 -13.81 -15.81
CA ARG A 206 2.80 -13.81 -17.25
C ARG A 206 2.69 -15.21 -17.83
N ILE A 207 3.49 -16.16 -17.31
CA ILE A 207 3.44 -17.57 -17.75
C ILE A 207 2.20 -18.27 -17.18
N VAL A 208 1.84 -17.97 -15.95
CA VAL A 208 0.79 -18.69 -15.22
C VAL A 208 -0.61 -18.12 -15.48
N LEU A 209 -0.72 -16.80 -15.68
CA LEU A 209 -2.00 -16.17 -15.98
C LEU A 209 -2.29 -16.25 -17.50
N PRO A 210 -3.37 -16.94 -17.93
CA PRO A 210 -3.74 -16.94 -19.33
C PRO A 210 -4.11 -15.51 -19.78
N VAL A 211 -3.53 -15.06 -20.86
CA VAL A 211 -3.88 -13.79 -21.49
C VAL A 211 -5.35 -13.85 -21.92
N ARG A 212 -6.24 -13.25 -21.14
CA ARG A 212 -7.65 -13.10 -21.49
C ARG A 212 -7.71 -12.15 -22.70
N LYS A 213 -7.80 -12.73 -23.92
CA LYS A 213 -8.09 -11.94 -25.12
C LYS A 213 -9.39 -11.16 -24.83
N ARG A 214 -9.31 -9.84 -24.73
CA ARG A 214 -10.49 -8.98 -24.78
C ARG A 214 -11.19 -9.25 -26.12
N LYS A 215 -12.37 -9.87 -26.03
CA LYS A 215 -13.35 -9.81 -27.10
C LYS A 215 -14.07 -8.48 -27.05
#